data_c70d1d30c1611d389b2234147d8d4adf
#
_entry.id   c70d1d30c1611d389b2234147d8d4adf
#
_cell.length_a   1.000
_cell.length_b   1.000
_cell.length_c   1.000
_cell.angle_alpha   90.00
_cell.angle_beta   90.00
_cell.angle_gamma   90.00
#
_symmetry.space_group_name_H-M   'P 1'
#
loop_
_entity.id
_entity.type
_entity.pdbx_description
1 polymer ?
#
loop_
_entity_poly.entity_id
_entity_poly.type
_entity_poly.pdbx_seq_one_letter_code
_entity_poly.pdbx_strand_id
1 'polypeptide(L)'
;MIIIAIGSNLISSKYRSSIDACEASIDMMLDYKITLVDKSSWYKSEPIPVSSQPNFINGVILINTILNSHELLIKLKAIETQMCRIRSTKNANRIIDLDII
;
A
#
# COMPACT_ATOMS: atom_id res chain seq x y z
N MET A 1 -13.32 -12.71 -5.80
CA MET A 1 -12.57 -11.94 -4.77
C MET A 1 -11.08 -12.00 -5.07
N ILE A 2 -10.39 -10.94 -4.71
CA ILE A 2 -8.98 -10.78 -5.06
C ILE A 2 -8.22 -10.43 -3.80
N ILE A 3 -7.00 -10.97 -3.66
CA ILE A 3 -6.12 -10.66 -2.52
C ILE A 3 -5.09 -9.63 -2.95
N ILE A 4 -4.95 -8.59 -2.16
CA ILE A 4 -3.95 -7.53 -2.37
C ILE A 4 -3.00 -7.55 -1.19
N ALA A 5 -1.70 -7.60 -1.48
CA ALA A 5 -0.67 -7.42 -0.46
C ALA A 5 -0.35 -5.93 -0.33
N ILE A 6 -0.26 -5.45 0.88
CA ILE A 6 0.03 -4.05 1.20
C ILE A 6 1.28 -4.00 2.06
N GLY A 7 2.22 -3.14 1.68
CA GLY A 7 3.44 -2.95 2.46
C GLY A 7 3.85 -1.50 2.51
N SER A 8 4.49 -1.11 3.61
CA SER A 8 5.03 0.23 3.78
C SER A 8 6.19 0.17 4.76
N ASN A 9 7.27 0.90 4.47
CA ASN A 9 8.38 0.99 5.41
C ASN A 9 8.92 2.41 5.55
N LEU A 10 8.17 3.38 5.06
CA LEU A 10 8.66 4.76 5.03
C LEU A 10 7.71 5.66 5.79
N ILE A 11 8.27 6.43 6.72
CA ILE A 11 7.52 7.46 7.43
C ILE A 11 7.60 8.73 6.59
N SER A 12 6.45 9.32 6.34
CA SER A 12 6.38 10.59 5.62
C SER A 12 5.77 11.66 6.53
N SER A 13 5.93 12.91 6.14
CA SER A 13 5.29 14.00 6.86
C SER A 13 3.78 13.98 6.73
N LYS A 14 3.26 13.28 5.73
CA LYS A 14 1.82 13.20 5.47
C LYS A 14 1.12 12.15 6.32
N TYR A 15 1.80 11.05 6.61
CA TYR A 15 1.21 9.95 7.39
C TYR A 15 2.00 9.75 8.67
N ARG A 16 1.30 9.60 9.78
CA ARG A 16 1.91 9.50 11.11
C ARG A 16 2.75 8.25 11.26
N SER A 17 2.39 7.17 10.55
CA SER A 17 3.07 5.90 10.64
C SER A 17 2.87 5.10 9.36
N SER A 18 3.63 4.03 9.20
CA SER A 18 3.44 3.12 8.08
C SER A 18 2.07 2.45 8.14
N ILE A 19 1.56 2.17 9.33
CA ILE A 19 0.20 1.62 9.47
C ILE A 19 -0.82 2.63 8.97
N ASP A 20 -0.68 3.90 9.33
CA ASP A 20 -1.60 4.93 8.84
C ASP A 20 -1.55 5.03 7.31
N ALA A 21 -0.38 4.91 6.72
CA ALA A 21 -0.26 4.92 5.26
C ALA A 21 -0.99 3.72 4.64
N CYS A 22 -0.84 2.53 5.23
CA CYS A 22 -1.54 1.34 4.75
C CYS A 22 -3.05 1.51 4.86
N GLU A 23 -3.55 2.03 5.97
CA GLU A 23 -4.98 2.26 6.15
C GLU A 23 -5.49 3.31 5.17
N ALA A 24 -4.71 4.35 4.92
CA ALA A 24 -5.09 5.38 3.95
C ALA A 24 -5.22 4.80 2.54
N SER A 25 -4.36 3.87 2.17
CA SER A 25 -4.44 3.26 0.84
C SER A 25 -5.75 2.48 0.68
N ILE A 26 -6.21 1.83 1.74
CA ILE A 26 -7.48 1.10 1.71
C ILE A 26 -8.65 2.08 1.54
N ASP A 27 -8.62 3.20 2.25
CA ASP A 27 -9.67 4.21 2.10
C ASP A 27 -9.72 4.77 0.68
N MET A 28 -8.57 4.98 0.06
CA MET A 28 -8.53 5.46 -1.32
C MET A 28 -9.10 4.46 -2.33
N MET A 29 -9.03 3.17 -2.01
CA MET A 29 -9.57 2.14 -2.90
C MET A 29 -11.05 2.30 -3.16
N LEU A 30 -11.81 2.81 -2.19
CA LEU A 30 -13.25 3.04 -2.37
C LEU A 30 -13.53 4.00 -3.52
N ASP A 31 -12.67 4.98 -3.73
CA ASP A 31 -12.82 5.95 -4.81
C ASP A 31 -12.59 5.32 -6.18
N TYR A 32 -11.98 4.13 -6.21
CA TYR A 32 -11.63 3.43 -7.45
C TYR A 32 -12.46 2.18 -7.67
N LYS A 33 -13.62 2.07 -7.02
CA LYS A 33 -14.53 0.93 -7.18
C LYS A 33 -13.95 -0.37 -6.64
N ILE A 34 -13.12 -0.28 -5.61
CA ILE A 34 -12.53 -1.43 -4.94
C ILE A 34 -13.11 -1.47 -3.53
N THR A 35 -13.82 -2.55 -3.20
CA THR A 35 -14.50 -2.70 -1.92
C THR A 35 -13.75 -3.67 -1.03
N LEU A 36 -13.41 -3.25 0.18
CA LEU A 36 -12.77 -4.11 1.17
C LEU A 36 -13.78 -5.12 1.69
N VAL A 37 -13.40 -6.40 1.66
CA VAL A 37 -14.19 -7.49 2.24
C VAL A 37 -13.64 -7.87 3.59
N ASP A 38 -12.30 -7.99 3.70
CA ASP A 38 -11.66 -8.39 4.94
C ASP A 38 -10.22 -7.93 4.90
N LYS A 39 -9.58 -7.85 6.06
CA LYS A 39 -8.16 -7.52 6.11
C LYS A 39 -7.48 -8.28 7.24
N SER A 40 -6.20 -8.58 7.03
CA SER A 40 -5.37 -9.21 8.06
C SER A 40 -4.95 -8.18 9.11
N SER A 41 -4.35 -8.67 10.19
CA SER A 41 -3.59 -7.81 11.09
C SER A 41 -2.36 -7.27 10.34
N TRP A 42 -1.84 -6.15 10.81
CA TRP A 42 -0.59 -5.63 10.28
C TRP A 42 0.59 -6.32 10.94
N TYR A 43 1.58 -6.71 10.14
CA TYR A 43 2.77 -7.40 10.61
C TYR A 43 3.99 -6.53 10.41
N LYS A 44 4.89 -6.55 11.39
CA LYS A 44 6.15 -5.83 11.31
C LYS A 44 7.25 -6.82 10.91
N SER A 45 8.08 -6.42 9.95
CA SER A 45 9.25 -7.21 9.54
C SER A 45 10.46 -6.31 9.36
N GLU A 46 11.65 -6.86 9.61
CA GLU A 46 12.88 -6.11 9.45
C GLU A 46 13.35 -6.14 7.98
N PRO A 47 14.00 -5.06 7.50
CA PRO A 47 14.62 -5.07 6.18
C PRO A 47 15.68 -6.18 6.08
N ILE A 48 15.85 -6.74 4.91
CA ILE A 48 16.89 -7.74 4.64
C ILE A 48 17.77 -7.23 3.51
N PRO A 49 19.06 -6.98 3.73
CA PRO A 49 19.81 -7.10 5.01
C PRO A 49 19.40 -6.04 6.01
N VAL A 50 19.74 -6.28 7.26
CA VAL A 50 19.46 -5.31 8.32
C VAL A 50 20.14 -3.99 7.96
N SER A 51 19.38 -2.90 8.06
CA SER A 51 19.83 -1.58 7.67
C SER A 51 19.27 -0.54 8.63
N SER A 52 19.61 0.74 8.39
CA SER A 52 19.06 1.84 9.16
C SER A 52 17.62 2.19 8.76
N GLN A 53 17.07 1.52 7.76
CA GLN A 53 15.70 1.79 7.33
C GLN A 53 14.70 1.32 8.37
N PRO A 54 13.53 1.98 8.45
CA PRO A 54 12.46 1.51 9.32
C PRO A 54 12.00 0.09 8.95
N ASN A 55 11.43 -0.60 9.92
CA ASN A 55 10.83 -1.91 9.68
C ASN A 55 9.65 -1.79 8.73
N PHE A 56 9.44 -2.83 7.93
CA PHE A 56 8.27 -2.92 7.07
C PHE A 56 7.03 -3.23 7.89
N ILE A 57 5.93 -2.64 7.48
CA ILE A 57 4.60 -3.05 7.92
C ILE A 57 3.95 -3.71 6.72
N ASN A 58 3.43 -4.92 6.91
CA ASN A 58 2.85 -5.72 5.84
C ASN A 58 1.49 -6.25 6.27
N GLY A 59 0.62 -6.43 5.30
CA GLY A 59 -0.66 -7.07 5.50
C GLY A 59 -1.25 -7.50 4.18
N VAL A 60 -2.36 -8.22 4.25
CA VAL A 60 -3.11 -8.59 3.06
C VAL A 60 -4.56 -8.21 3.27
N ILE A 61 -5.23 -7.90 2.18
CA ILE A 61 -6.66 -7.61 2.20
C ILE A 61 -7.36 -8.44 1.15
N LEU A 62 -8.62 -8.71 1.39
CA LEU A 62 -9.51 -9.36 0.45
C LEU A 62 -10.47 -8.31 -0.06
N ILE A 63 -10.59 -8.19 -1.38
CA ILE A 63 -11.41 -7.16 -2.00
C ILE A 63 -12.37 -7.75 -3.00
N ASN A 64 -13.41 -6.99 -3.29
CA ASN A 64 -14.29 -7.18 -4.45
C ASN A 64 -14.20 -5.96 -5.34
N THR A 65 -14.26 -6.19 -6.65
CA THR A 65 -14.26 -5.12 -7.62
C THR A 65 -14.89 -5.61 -8.92
N ILE A 66 -15.47 -4.69 -9.68
CA ILE A 66 -15.95 -4.99 -11.04
C ILE A 66 -14.83 -4.81 -12.07
N LEU A 67 -13.69 -4.28 -11.67
CA LEU A 67 -12.55 -4.07 -12.55
C LEU A 67 -11.91 -5.42 -12.91
N ASN A 68 -11.45 -5.56 -14.15
CA ASN A 68 -10.62 -6.72 -14.48
C ASN A 68 -9.21 -6.53 -13.90
N SER A 69 -8.36 -7.56 -13.98
CA SER A 69 -7.04 -7.51 -13.34
C SER A 69 -6.15 -6.41 -13.90
N HIS A 70 -6.24 -6.12 -15.19
CA HIS A 70 -5.46 -5.06 -15.81
C HIS A 70 -5.91 -3.69 -15.31
N GLU A 71 -7.22 -3.45 -15.27
CA GLU A 71 -7.78 -2.21 -14.76
C GLU A 71 -7.46 -2.02 -13.27
N LEU A 72 -7.56 -3.10 -12.51
CA LEU A 72 -7.24 -3.08 -11.09
C LEU A 72 -5.78 -2.68 -10.87
N LEU A 73 -4.87 -3.27 -11.62
CA LEU A 73 -3.45 -2.93 -11.51
C LEU A 73 -3.21 -1.45 -11.79
N ILE A 74 -3.86 -0.90 -12.81
CA ILE A 74 -3.75 0.52 -13.14
C ILE A 74 -4.21 1.38 -11.96
N LYS A 75 -5.33 1.01 -11.32
CA LYS A 75 -5.85 1.78 -10.19
C LYS A 75 -4.94 1.68 -8.98
N LEU A 76 -4.38 0.51 -8.70
CA LEU A 76 -3.45 0.35 -7.59
C LEU A 76 -2.19 1.18 -7.82
N LYS A 77 -1.67 1.21 -9.04
CA LYS A 77 -0.52 2.06 -9.36
C LYS A 77 -0.87 3.54 -9.23
N ALA A 78 -2.08 3.93 -9.57
CA ALA A 78 -2.53 5.30 -9.39
C ALA A 78 -2.54 5.68 -7.91
N ILE A 79 -3.00 4.78 -7.04
CA ILE A 79 -3.00 5.01 -5.59
C ILE A 79 -1.56 5.17 -5.08
N GLU A 80 -0.65 4.28 -5.49
CA GLU A 80 0.76 4.39 -5.11
C GLU A 80 1.33 5.74 -5.52
N THR A 81 1.10 6.14 -6.76
CA THR A 81 1.59 7.42 -7.27
C THR A 81 1.01 8.59 -6.49
N GLN A 82 -0.28 8.55 -6.22
CA GLN A 82 -0.96 9.62 -5.52
C GLN A 82 -0.43 9.79 -4.09
N MET A 83 -0.15 8.68 -3.40
CA MET A 83 0.38 8.73 -2.05
C MET A 83 1.83 9.18 -2.00
N CYS A 84 2.59 8.96 -3.08
CA CYS A 84 4.01 9.31 -3.15
C CYS A 84 4.28 10.59 -3.95
N ARG A 85 3.25 11.26 -4.43
CA ARG A 85 3.40 12.35 -5.43
C ARG A 85 4.19 13.54 -4.94
N ILE A 86 4.25 13.77 -3.64
CA ILE A 86 5.03 14.87 -3.09
C ILE A 86 6.52 14.56 -2.99
N ARG A 87 6.89 13.32 -3.28
CA ARG A 87 8.26 12.87 -3.23
C ARG A 87 8.90 13.09 -4.59
N SER A 88 9.99 13.83 -4.61
CA SER A 88 10.70 14.12 -5.84
C SER A 88 12.03 13.40 -5.94
N THR A 89 12.45 12.71 -4.91
CA THR A 89 13.74 12.03 -4.87
C THR A 89 13.68 10.78 -5.72
N LYS A 90 14.61 10.65 -6.64
CA LYS A 90 14.61 9.59 -7.63
C LYS A 90 14.67 8.19 -7.04
N ASN A 91 15.45 8.02 -5.98
CA ASN A 91 15.64 6.70 -5.34
C ASN A 91 14.91 6.60 -4.01
N ALA A 92 13.91 7.43 -3.80
CA ALA A 92 13.14 7.37 -2.57
C ALA A 92 12.38 6.04 -2.49
N ASN A 93 12.33 5.44 -1.31
CA ASN A 93 11.48 4.28 -1.06
C ASN A 93 10.04 4.70 -1.21
N ARG A 94 9.20 3.77 -1.63
CA ARG A 94 7.78 4.04 -1.76
C ARG A 94 7.14 4.09 -0.39
N ILE A 95 6.21 5.04 -0.23
CA ILE A 95 5.42 5.11 0.99
C ILE A 95 4.55 3.87 1.11
N ILE A 96 4.06 3.37 -0.02
CA ILE A 96 3.13 2.24 -0.06
C ILE A 96 3.44 1.36 -1.27
N ASP A 97 3.33 0.05 -1.10
CA ASP A 97 3.35 -0.93 -2.18
C ASP A 97 2.06 -1.72 -2.15
N LEU A 98 1.42 -1.85 -3.31
CA LEU A 98 0.16 -2.56 -3.48
C LEU A 98 0.35 -3.61 -4.59
N ASP A 99 0.24 -4.89 -4.24
CA ASP A 99 0.45 -5.98 -5.19
C ASP A 99 -0.74 -6.93 -5.21
N ILE A 100 -1.14 -7.30 -6.43
CA ILE A 100 -2.16 -8.33 -6.61
C ILE A 100 -1.49 -9.70 -6.41
N ILE A 101 -2.07 -10.50 -5.53
CA ILE A 101 -1.56 -11.85 -5.28
C ILE A 101 -2.22 -12.85 -6.24
#